data_5d89d92a5658539a2b79c1653eeddf8c
#
_entry.id   5d89d92a5658539a2b79c1653eeddf8c
#
_cell.length_a   1.000
_cell.length_b   1.000
_cell.length_c   1.000
_cell.angle_alpha   90.00
_cell.angle_beta   90.00
_cell.angle_gamma   90.00
#
_symmetry.space_group_name_H-M   'P 1'
#
loop_
_entity.id
_entity.type
_entity.pdbx_description
1 polymer ?
#
loop_
_entity_poly.entity_id
_entity_poly.type
_entity_poly.pdbx_seq_one_letter_code
_entity_poly.pdbx_strand_id
1 'polypeptide(L)'
;MIASLVLLAPIIEEVAFRGVALSCLLGRGLPVFVSIVIQAVGFTALHLQYTPAAMFTVFVLGLFLGWLRVASKSISAPILAHMAVNLQAVIALGAGG
;
A
#
# COMPACT_ATOMS: atom_id res chain seq x y z
N MET A 1 -19.07 0.92 6.68
CA MET A 1 -18.54 0.80 5.32
C MET A 1 -17.38 1.75 5.03
N ILE A 2 -17.60 3.08 5.14
CA ILE A 2 -16.52 4.06 4.93
C ILE A 2 -15.39 3.87 5.94
N ALA A 3 -15.70 3.63 7.21
CA ALA A 3 -14.69 3.40 8.24
C ALA A 3 -13.84 2.17 7.90
N SER A 4 -14.42 1.11 7.33
CA SER A 4 -13.66 -0.06 6.91
C SER A 4 -12.70 0.27 5.79
N LEU A 5 -13.11 1.06 4.80
CA LEU A 5 -12.27 1.43 3.67
C LEU A 5 -11.13 2.39 4.06
N VAL A 6 -11.40 3.31 4.97
CA VAL A 6 -10.45 4.37 5.32
C VAL A 6 -9.52 3.94 6.46
N LEU A 7 -10.03 3.14 7.40
CA LEU A 7 -9.27 2.79 8.61
C LEU A 7 -8.82 1.33 8.63
N LEU A 8 -9.78 0.41 8.49
CA LEU A 8 -9.51 -1.01 8.74
C LEU A 8 -8.75 -1.67 7.59
N ALA A 9 -9.21 -1.50 6.35
CA ALA A 9 -8.55 -2.12 5.21
C ALA A 9 -7.10 -1.66 5.05
N PRO A 10 -6.78 -0.34 5.14
CA PRO A 10 -5.38 0.08 5.10
C PRO A 10 -4.52 -0.53 6.20
N ILE A 11 -5.03 -0.65 7.43
CA ILE A 11 -4.26 -1.26 8.51
C ILE A 11 -3.91 -2.71 8.15
N ILE A 12 -4.90 -3.50 7.74
CA ILE A 12 -4.71 -4.91 7.41
C ILE A 12 -3.73 -5.05 6.25
N GLU A 13 -3.91 -4.28 5.19
CA GLU A 13 -3.07 -4.35 4.00
C GLU A 13 -1.64 -3.93 4.31
N GLU A 14 -1.44 -2.85 5.06
CA GLU A 14 -0.10 -2.40 5.40
C GLU A 14 0.63 -3.36 6.32
N VAL A 15 -0.06 -3.94 7.30
CA VAL A 15 0.54 -4.95 8.15
C VAL A 15 0.97 -6.16 7.32
N ALA A 16 0.14 -6.61 6.37
CA ALA A 16 0.46 -7.76 5.54
C ALA A 16 1.64 -7.48 4.60
N PHE A 17 1.65 -6.35 3.90
CA PHE A 17 2.63 -6.08 2.84
C PHE A 17 3.86 -5.34 3.35
N ARG A 18 3.70 -4.28 4.14
CA ARG A 18 4.84 -3.48 4.66
C ARG A 18 5.34 -4.02 5.98
N GLY A 19 4.47 -4.67 6.75
CA GLY A 19 4.89 -5.33 7.98
C GLY A 19 5.51 -6.69 7.73
N VAL A 20 4.76 -7.62 7.15
CA VAL A 20 5.19 -9.03 7.03
C VAL A 20 5.98 -9.26 5.75
N ALA A 21 5.38 -9.01 4.57
CA ALA A 21 6.00 -9.37 3.31
C ALA A 21 7.32 -8.65 3.09
N LEU A 22 7.37 -7.34 3.26
CA LEU A 22 8.59 -6.56 3.08
C LEU A 22 9.67 -6.97 4.09
N SER A 23 9.30 -7.15 5.35
CA SER A 23 10.24 -7.58 6.38
C SER A 23 10.82 -8.95 6.11
N CYS A 24 10.01 -9.89 5.60
CA CYS A 24 10.49 -11.22 5.21
C CYS A 24 11.50 -11.14 4.07
N LEU A 25 11.23 -10.32 3.05
CA LEU A 25 12.14 -10.19 1.91
C LEU A 25 13.48 -9.58 2.35
N LEU A 26 13.43 -8.52 3.16
CA LEU A 26 14.63 -7.89 3.70
C LEU A 26 15.40 -8.85 4.62
N GLY A 27 14.69 -9.62 5.43
CA GLY A 27 15.27 -10.60 6.33
C GLY A 27 15.96 -11.75 5.60
N ARG A 28 15.59 -12.02 4.35
CA ARG A 28 16.27 -13.01 3.49
C ARG A 28 17.48 -12.44 2.77
N GLY A 29 17.83 -11.19 3.03
CA GLY A 29 19.01 -10.57 2.45
C GLY A 29 18.80 -9.97 1.07
N LEU A 30 17.54 -9.84 0.61
CA LEU A 30 17.28 -9.20 -0.66
C LEU A 30 17.56 -7.70 -0.57
N PRO A 31 18.07 -7.08 -1.67
CA PRO A 31 18.29 -5.63 -1.67
C PRO A 31 16.98 -4.88 -1.39
N VAL A 32 17.09 -3.71 -0.78
CA VAL A 32 15.93 -2.89 -0.40
C VAL A 32 15.06 -2.59 -1.61
N PHE A 33 15.65 -2.14 -2.72
CA PHE A 33 14.89 -1.80 -3.92
C PHE A 33 14.12 -3.01 -4.46
N VAL A 34 14.78 -4.16 -4.54
CA VAL A 34 14.16 -5.40 -5.03
C VAL A 34 13.00 -5.81 -4.13
N SER A 35 13.18 -5.72 -2.83
CA SER A 35 12.15 -6.06 -1.86
C SER A 35 10.93 -5.15 -2.01
N ILE A 36 11.16 -3.85 -2.19
CA ILE A 36 10.08 -2.87 -2.39
C ILE A 36 9.31 -3.20 -3.68
N VAL A 37 10.01 -3.52 -4.77
CA VAL A 37 9.35 -3.85 -6.04
C VAL A 37 8.53 -5.14 -5.91
N ILE A 38 9.09 -6.18 -5.30
CA ILE A 38 8.39 -7.47 -5.16
C ILE A 38 7.10 -7.30 -4.36
N GLN A 39 7.15 -6.61 -3.20
CA GLN A 39 5.95 -6.44 -2.41
C GLN A 39 4.93 -5.54 -3.12
N ALA A 40 5.37 -4.57 -3.92
CA ALA A 40 4.46 -3.73 -4.71
C ALA A 40 3.76 -4.53 -5.80
N VAL A 41 4.45 -5.47 -6.45
CA VAL A 41 3.83 -6.39 -7.41
C VAL A 41 2.77 -7.24 -6.72
N GLY A 42 3.09 -7.80 -5.55
CA GLY A 42 2.13 -8.59 -4.78
C GLY A 42 0.90 -7.78 -4.35
N PHE A 43 1.12 -6.55 -3.90
CA PHE A 43 0.06 -5.64 -3.53
C PHE A 43 -0.87 -5.33 -4.73
N THR A 44 -0.27 -5.09 -5.89
CA THR A 44 -1.02 -4.84 -7.13
C THR A 44 -1.82 -6.07 -7.54
N ALA A 45 -1.29 -7.27 -7.31
CA ALA A 45 -1.97 -8.51 -7.68
C ALA A 45 -3.31 -8.70 -6.96
N LEU A 46 -3.51 -8.05 -5.81
CA LEU A 46 -4.81 -8.06 -5.12
C LEU A 46 -5.85 -7.18 -5.80
N HIS A 47 -5.45 -6.40 -6.80
CA HIS A 47 -6.31 -5.42 -7.45
C HIS A 47 -6.51 -5.72 -8.93
N LEU A 48 -6.48 -7.02 -9.31
CA LEU A 48 -6.60 -7.45 -10.70
C LEU A 48 -7.94 -7.08 -11.34
N GLN A 49 -8.98 -6.85 -10.54
CA GLN A 49 -10.29 -6.42 -11.01
C GLN A 49 -10.30 -4.96 -11.49
N TYR A 50 -9.23 -4.22 -11.23
CA TYR A 50 -9.15 -2.81 -11.62
C TYR A 50 -8.75 -2.69 -13.09
N THR A 51 -8.98 -1.50 -13.68
CA THR A 51 -8.47 -1.19 -15.01
C THR A 51 -6.94 -1.16 -15.01
N PRO A 52 -6.30 -1.33 -16.18
CA PRO A 52 -4.83 -1.24 -16.24
C PRO A 52 -4.28 0.07 -15.70
N ALA A 53 -4.94 1.20 -15.96
CA ALA A 53 -4.52 2.49 -15.44
C ALA A 53 -4.60 2.54 -13.91
N ALA A 54 -5.69 2.01 -13.34
CA ALA A 54 -5.85 1.94 -11.89
C ALA A 54 -4.85 1.00 -11.26
N MET A 55 -4.55 -0.13 -11.90
CA MET A 55 -3.52 -1.06 -11.44
C MET A 55 -2.13 -0.41 -11.41
N PHE A 56 -1.82 0.39 -12.43
CA PHE A 56 -0.56 1.13 -12.44
C PHE A 56 -0.48 2.10 -11.26
N THR A 57 -1.58 2.81 -10.97
CA THR A 57 -1.65 3.71 -9.82
C THR A 57 -1.44 2.94 -8.50
N VAL A 58 -2.05 1.77 -8.36
CA VAL A 58 -1.87 0.92 -7.17
C VAL A 58 -0.42 0.46 -7.06
N PHE A 59 0.22 0.11 -8.17
CA PHE A 59 1.62 -0.29 -8.17
C PHE A 59 2.54 0.85 -7.70
N VAL A 60 2.33 2.06 -8.23
CA VAL A 60 3.10 3.24 -7.82
C VAL A 60 2.87 3.53 -6.34
N LEU A 61 1.64 3.42 -5.87
CA LEU A 61 1.33 3.57 -4.45
C LEU A 61 2.08 2.52 -3.62
N GLY A 62 2.11 1.27 -4.08
CA GLY A 62 2.85 0.19 -3.41
C GLY A 62 4.35 0.48 -3.31
N LEU A 63 4.93 1.04 -4.36
CA LEU A 63 6.34 1.47 -4.34
C LEU A 63 6.57 2.58 -3.30
N PHE A 64 5.70 3.58 -3.30
CA PHE A 64 5.79 4.71 -2.37
C PHE A 64 5.64 4.25 -0.92
N LEU A 65 4.64 3.42 -0.65
CA LEU A 65 4.39 2.94 0.71
C LEU A 65 5.53 2.04 1.21
N GLY A 66 6.09 1.23 0.33
CA GLY A 66 7.26 0.42 0.67
C GLY A 66 8.48 1.26 0.98
N TRP A 67 8.73 2.28 0.16
CA TRP A 67 9.81 3.23 0.42
C TRP A 67 9.59 3.95 1.76
N LEU A 68 8.37 4.41 2.00
CA LEU A 68 8.03 5.13 3.22
C LEU A 68 8.26 4.26 4.46
N ARG A 69 7.92 2.96 4.37
CA ARG A 69 8.16 2.01 5.47
C ARG A 69 9.66 1.91 5.79
N VAL A 70 10.48 1.80 4.77
CA VAL A 70 11.94 1.68 4.96
C VAL A 70 12.54 2.99 5.44
N ALA A 71 12.18 4.09 4.79
CA ALA A 71 12.75 5.41 5.09
C ALA A 71 12.37 5.89 6.49
N SER A 72 11.12 5.69 6.90
CA SER A 72 10.64 6.12 8.21
C SER A 72 10.99 5.16 9.33
N LYS A 73 11.34 3.91 9.00
CA LYS A 73 11.57 2.82 9.97
C LYS A 73 10.35 2.57 10.84
N SER A 74 9.15 2.84 10.33
CA SER A 74 7.91 2.77 11.07
C SER A 74 6.80 2.21 10.19
N ILE A 75 5.95 1.35 10.75
CA ILE A 75 4.76 0.85 10.08
C ILE A 75 3.62 1.89 10.10
N SER A 76 3.63 2.79 11.07
CA SER A 76 2.58 3.80 11.18
C SER A 76 2.61 4.81 10.04
N ALA A 77 3.78 5.13 9.50
CA ALA A 77 3.89 6.07 8.37
C ALA A 77 3.15 5.58 7.13
N PRO A 78 3.39 4.34 6.60
CA PRO A 78 2.62 3.86 5.45
C PRO A 78 1.14 3.63 5.79
N ILE A 79 0.80 3.24 7.02
CA ILE A 79 -0.60 3.10 7.42
C ILE A 79 -1.32 4.44 7.29
N LEU A 80 -0.75 5.51 7.86
CA LEU A 80 -1.37 6.83 7.82
C LEU A 80 -1.44 7.38 6.39
N ALA A 81 -0.40 7.18 5.60
CA ALA A 81 -0.40 7.60 4.19
C ALA A 81 -1.48 6.85 3.39
N HIS A 82 -1.62 5.56 3.61
CA HIS A 82 -2.62 4.74 2.93
C HIS A 82 -4.05 5.17 3.33
N MET A 83 -4.27 5.45 4.61
CA MET A 83 -5.54 5.99 5.09
C MET A 83 -5.87 7.31 4.41
N ALA A 84 -4.88 8.20 4.27
CA ALA A 84 -5.09 9.49 3.63
C ALA A 84 -5.47 9.33 2.16
N VAL A 85 -4.82 8.41 1.44
CA VAL A 85 -5.15 8.13 0.04
C VAL A 85 -6.58 7.59 -0.09
N ASN A 86 -6.95 6.66 0.77
CA ASN A 86 -8.30 6.09 0.74
C ASN A 86 -9.37 7.11 1.11
N LEU A 87 -9.08 7.97 2.09
CA LEU A 87 -10.00 9.05 2.45
C LEU A 87 -10.20 10.02 1.29
N GLN A 88 -9.12 10.42 0.63
CA GLN A 88 -9.19 11.28 -0.55
C GLN A 88 -10.04 10.64 -1.65
N ALA A 89 -9.86 9.35 -1.90
CA ALA A 89 -10.63 8.63 -2.92
C ALA A 89 -12.12 8.61 -2.57
N VAL A 90 -12.47 8.38 -1.31
CA VAL A 90 -13.86 8.39 -0.85
C VAL A 90 -14.48 9.78 -1.00
N ILE A 91 -13.74 10.84 -0.63
CA ILE A 91 -14.20 12.22 -0.78
C ILE A 91 -14.41 12.56 -2.25
N ALA A 92 -13.46 12.18 -3.12
CA ALA A 92 -13.56 12.45 -4.56
C ALA A 92 -14.78 11.76 -5.18
N LEU A 93 -15.05 10.50 -4.78
CA LEU A 93 -16.26 9.79 -5.26
C LEU A 93 -17.53 10.47 -4.78
N GLY A 94 -17.57 10.90 -3.51
CA GLY A 94 -18.72 11.63 -2.97
C GLY A 94 -18.93 12.97 -3.64
N ALA A 95 -17.84 13.70 -3.91
CA ALA A 95 -17.93 15.00 -4.59
C ALA A 95 -18.30 14.85 -6.07
N GLY A 96 -17.90 13.77 -6.70
CA GLY A 96 -18.20 13.50 -8.11
C GLY A 96 -19.58 12.89 -8.32
N GLY A 97 -20.15 12.32 -7.26
CA GLY A 97 -21.43 11.67 -7.31
C GLY A 97 -22.54 12.53 -6.83
#